data_81d2e0b95a7dde6b11e282f33faa4758
#
_entry.id   81d2e0b95a7dde6b11e282f33faa4758
#
_cell.length_a   1.000
_cell.length_b   1.000
_cell.length_c   1.000
_cell.angle_alpha   90.00
_cell.angle_beta   90.00
_cell.angle_gamma   90.00
#
_symmetry.space_group_name_H-M   'P 1'
#
loop_
_entity.id
_entity.type
_entity.pdbx_description
1 polymer ?
#
loop_
_entity_poly.entity_id
_entity_poly.type
_entity_poly.pdbx_seq_one_letter_code
_entity_poly.pdbx_strand_id
1 'polypeptide(L)'
;MLVKAAREDASLTVRELAARAGVAASTVSRIERRYMDPTVGMLDRLLDAAGHDLELTARRSHQGRLSALTDAWRLGPDGTDRPDWTRLRVFLDYLWLHPALTRAAIADKPDPSGSQVMDNLLAAMAEKLSDDAELPRPSWTAEIPGLSRPWCTPATPRMHAAAQSATAPQLVARGFVLASNSLWRDRWNEVA
;
A
#
# COMPACT_ATOMS: atom_id res chain seq x y z
N MET A 1 -5.10 -17.25 -17.46
CA MET A 1 -3.64 -17.06 -17.41
C MET A 1 -3.16 -16.61 -18.77
N LEU A 2 -2.29 -15.59 -18.86
CA LEU A 2 -1.94 -14.88 -20.10
C LEU A 2 -1.49 -15.82 -21.25
N VAL A 3 -0.47 -16.68 -21.03
CA VAL A 3 0.06 -17.60 -22.05
C VAL A 3 -1.00 -18.56 -22.59
N LYS A 4 -1.84 -19.12 -21.70
CA LYS A 4 -2.93 -20.00 -22.13
C LYS A 4 -3.96 -19.25 -22.97
N ALA A 5 -4.34 -18.05 -22.58
CA ALA A 5 -5.30 -17.24 -23.33
C ALA A 5 -4.76 -16.88 -24.72
N ALA A 6 -3.51 -16.43 -24.83
CA ALA A 6 -2.86 -16.10 -26.10
C ALA A 6 -2.77 -17.33 -27.01
N ARG A 7 -2.41 -18.50 -26.48
CA ARG A 7 -2.36 -19.75 -27.23
C ARG A 7 -3.75 -20.16 -27.77
N GLU A 8 -4.78 -20.06 -26.93
CA GLU A 8 -6.16 -20.42 -27.32
C GLU A 8 -6.71 -19.46 -28.36
N ASP A 9 -6.42 -18.17 -28.22
CA ASP A 9 -6.77 -17.15 -29.22
C ASP A 9 -6.12 -17.43 -30.56
N ALA A 10 -4.85 -17.82 -30.57
CA ALA A 10 -4.14 -18.25 -31.76
C ALA A 10 -4.54 -19.65 -32.28
N SER A 11 -5.49 -20.35 -31.62
CA SER A 11 -5.93 -21.72 -31.94
C SER A 11 -4.79 -22.74 -31.96
N LEU A 12 -3.75 -22.54 -31.14
CA LEU A 12 -2.58 -23.42 -31.07
C LEU A 12 -2.75 -24.50 -29.96
N THR A 13 -2.21 -25.69 -30.24
CA THR A 13 -1.99 -26.69 -29.20
C THR A 13 -0.76 -26.32 -28.35
N VAL A 14 -0.64 -26.87 -27.15
CA VAL A 14 0.57 -26.71 -26.30
C VAL A 14 1.85 -27.12 -27.04
N ARG A 15 1.79 -28.18 -27.88
CA ARG A 15 2.94 -28.67 -28.67
C ARG A 15 3.32 -27.69 -29.78
N GLU A 16 2.36 -27.13 -30.47
CA GLU A 16 2.59 -26.13 -31.54
C GLU A 16 3.18 -24.83 -30.98
N LEU A 17 2.61 -24.32 -29.89
CA LEU A 17 3.18 -23.13 -29.21
C LEU A 17 4.62 -23.40 -28.76
N ALA A 18 4.87 -24.57 -28.15
CA ALA A 18 6.19 -24.95 -27.68
C ALA A 18 7.21 -25.06 -28.84
N ALA A 19 6.81 -25.66 -29.96
CA ALA A 19 7.66 -25.77 -31.15
C ALA A 19 7.99 -24.41 -31.75
N ARG A 20 7.00 -23.50 -31.87
CA ARG A 20 7.20 -22.11 -32.37
C ARG A 20 8.09 -21.30 -31.46
N ALA A 21 7.89 -21.40 -30.15
CA ALA A 21 8.69 -20.66 -29.16
C ALA A 21 10.08 -21.27 -28.89
N GLY A 22 10.40 -22.43 -29.47
CA GLY A 22 11.67 -23.12 -29.23
C GLY A 22 11.84 -23.61 -27.79
N VAL A 23 10.76 -24.08 -27.14
CA VAL A 23 10.76 -24.56 -25.76
C VAL A 23 10.13 -25.97 -25.67
N ALA A 24 10.37 -26.65 -24.55
CA ALA A 24 9.74 -27.97 -24.34
C ALA A 24 8.23 -27.81 -24.05
N ALA A 25 7.39 -28.69 -24.59
CA ALA A 25 5.95 -28.69 -24.35
C ALA A 25 5.59 -28.84 -22.85
N SER A 26 6.43 -29.58 -22.09
CA SER A 26 6.29 -29.71 -20.64
C SER A 26 6.50 -28.38 -19.92
N THR A 27 7.38 -27.50 -20.42
CA THR A 27 7.61 -26.14 -19.90
C THR A 27 6.35 -25.28 -20.07
N VAL A 28 5.77 -25.25 -21.28
CA VAL A 28 4.53 -24.52 -21.54
C VAL A 28 3.40 -25.03 -20.63
N SER A 29 3.24 -26.34 -20.52
CA SER A 29 2.21 -26.96 -19.65
C SER A 29 2.39 -26.57 -18.18
N ARG A 30 3.62 -26.54 -17.67
CA ARG A 30 3.91 -26.14 -16.27
C ARG A 30 3.63 -24.64 -16.04
N ILE A 31 3.94 -23.81 -17.00
CA ILE A 31 3.64 -22.37 -16.96
C ILE A 31 2.11 -22.18 -16.93
N GLU A 32 1.37 -22.80 -17.84
CA GLU A 32 -0.09 -22.69 -17.92
C GLU A 32 -0.81 -23.21 -16.66
N ARG A 33 -0.23 -24.18 -15.98
CA ARG A 33 -0.74 -24.73 -14.71
C ARG A 33 -0.24 -23.98 -13.47
N ARG A 34 0.55 -22.91 -13.64
CA ARG A 34 1.16 -22.13 -12.54
C ARG A 34 2.14 -22.93 -11.66
N TYR A 35 2.73 -23.99 -12.21
CA TYR A 35 3.79 -24.74 -11.53
C TYR A 35 5.18 -24.14 -11.79
N MET A 36 5.27 -23.17 -12.68
CA MET A 36 6.50 -22.46 -13.01
C MET A 36 6.17 -21.02 -13.44
N ASP A 37 6.87 -20.06 -12.88
CA ASP A 37 6.83 -18.66 -13.32
C ASP A 37 7.86 -18.47 -14.44
N PRO A 38 7.44 -18.00 -15.63
CA PRO A 38 8.36 -17.73 -16.71
C PRO A 38 9.15 -16.46 -16.42
N THR A 39 10.41 -16.42 -16.86
CA THR A 39 11.13 -15.14 -16.96
C THR A 39 10.44 -14.24 -17.99
N VAL A 40 10.69 -12.91 -17.93
CA VAL A 40 10.15 -11.96 -18.91
C VAL A 40 10.51 -12.38 -20.35
N GLY A 41 11.75 -12.74 -20.61
CA GLY A 41 12.16 -13.20 -21.95
C GLY A 41 11.55 -14.53 -22.38
N MET A 42 11.17 -15.41 -21.44
CA MET A 42 10.40 -16.62 -21.76
C MET A 42 8.95 -16.28 -22.09
N LEU A 43 8.36 -15.36 -21.32
CA LEU A 43 6.99 -14.90 -21.56
C LEU A 43 6.86 -14.22 -22.92
N ASP A 44 7.79 -13.33 -23.24
CA ASP A 44 7.89 -12.63 -24.51
C ASP A 44 7.92 -13.60 -25.70
N ARG A 45 8.84 -14.57 -25.69
CA ARG A 45 8.93 -15.59 -26.74
C ARG A 45 7.66 -16.42 -26.90
N LEU A 46 6.99 -16.74 -25.78
CA LEU A 46 5.73 -17.53 -25.84
C LEU A 46 4.58 -16.70 -26.40
N LEU A 47 4.53 -15.41 -26.10
CA LEU A 47 3.50 -14.51 -26.62
C LEU A 47 3.74 -14.20 -28.10
N ASP A 48 5.00 -13.89 -28.48
CA ASP A 48 5.39 -13.69 -29.88
C ASP A 48 5.05 -14.95 -30.74
N ALA A 49 5.36 -16.14 -30.26
CA ALA A 49 5.00 -17.40 -30.96
C ALA A 49 3.49 -17.60 -31.10
N ALA A 50 2.67 -16.96 -30.29
CA ALA A 50 1.22 -16.92 -30.35
C ALA A 50 0.69 -15.70 -31.12
N GLY A 51 1.56 -14.84 -31.69
CA GLY A 51 1.19 -13.66 -32.42
C GLY A 51 0.75 -12.48 -31.56
N HIS A 52 1.27 -12.40 -30.32
CA HIS A 52 0.99 -11.34 -29.37
C HIS A 52 2.27 -10.60 -28.99
N ASP A 53 2.23 -9.29 -28.90
CA ASP A 53 3.32 -8.47 -28.40
C ASP A 53 3.25 -8.33 -26.88
N LEU A 54 4.41 -8.39 -26.19
CA LEU A 54 4.53 -8.13 -24.77
C LEU A 54 4.95 -6.68 -24.54
N GLU A 55 4.04 -5.86 -24.02
CA GLU A 55 4.39 -4.53 -23.53
C GLU A 55 4.57 -4.53 -22.02
N LEU A 56 5.74 -4.11 -21.55
CA LEU A 56 6.06 -3.95 -20.13
C LEU A 56 6.27 -2.49 -19.81
N THR A 57 5.41 -1.96 -18.95
CA THR A 57 5.53 -0.58 -18.47
C THR A 57 5.98 -0.56 -17.01
N ALA A 58 7.15 0.02 -16.76
CA ALA A 58 7.57 0.33 -15.39
C ALA A 58 6.97 1.66 -14.96
N ARG A 59 6.20 1.65 -13.90
CA ARG A 59 5.71 2.86 -13.24
C ARG A 59 6.44 3.02 -11.92
N ARG A 60 6.64 4.28 -11.48
CA ARG A 60 7.12 4.52 -10.11
C ARG A 60 6.12 3.87 -9.16
N SER A 61 6.64 3.04 -8.25
CA SER A 61 5.79 2.44 -7.23
C SER A 61 5.17 3.53 -6.36
N HIS A 62 3.84 3.55 -6.25
CA HIS A 62 3.14 4.42 -5.32
C HIS A 62 3.21 3.89 -3.88
N GLN A 63 3.79 2.71 -3.64
CA GLN A 63 3.87 2.08 -2.32
C GLN A 63 4.60 2.95 -1.28
N GLY A 64 5.53 3.81 -1.74
CA GLY A 64 6.23 4.77 -0.89
C GLY A 64 5.57 6.15 -0.81
N ARG A 65 4.31 6.35 -1.25
CA ARG A 65 3.60 7.63 -1.18
C ARG A 65 2.38 7.52 -0.28
N LEU A 66 2.20 8.50 0.56
CA LEU A 66 1.04 8.60 1.45
C LEU A 66 -0.28 8.68 0.64
N SER A 67 -0.25 9.35 -0.51
CA SER A 67 -1.39 9.46 -1.42
C SER A 67 -1.89 8.12 -1.98
N ALA A 68 -1.09 7.06 -1.91
CA ALA A 68 -1.52 5.71 -2.32
C ALA A 68 -2.31 4.96 -1.23
N LEU A 69 -2.57 5.59 -0.09
CA LEU A 69 -3.27 4.98 1.04
C LEU A 69 -4.72 5.46 1.21
N THR A 70 -5.25 6.24 0.28
CA THR A 70 -6.62 6.79 0.37
C THR A 70 -7.70 5.72 0.47
N ASP A 71 -7.45 4.52 -0.08
CA ASP A 71 -8.32 3.35 -0.02
C ASP A 71 -7.95 2.35 1.09
N ALA A 72 -7.00 2.71 1.98
CA ALA A 72 -6.57 1.85 3.09
C ALA A 72 -7.56 1.89 4.27
N TRP A 73 -8.82 1.76 3.99
CA TRP A 73 -9.90 1.70 4.98
C TRP A 73 -11.13 0.99 4.42
N ARG A 74 -12.06 0.66 5.31
CA ARG A 74 -13.37 0.10 4.96
C ARG A 74 -14.42 0.56 5.95
N LEU A 75 -15.67 0.61 5.51
CA LEU A 75 -16.81 0.81 6.42
C LEU A 75 -17.10 -0.49 7.17
N GLY A 76 -17.15 -0.43 8.49
CA GLY A 76 -17.57 -1.56 9.32
C GLY A 76 -19.08 -1.79 9.25
N PRO A 77 -19.56 -2.98 9.68
CA PRO A 77 -20.99 -3.28 9.70
C PRO A 77 -21.80 -2.39 10.67
N ASP A 78 -21.12 -1.74 11.59
CA ASP A 78 -21.64 -0.75 12.54
C ASP A 78 -21.61 0.69 12.02
N GLY A 79 -21.26 0.88 10.74
CA GLY A 79 -21.12 2.20 10.12
C GLY A 79 -19.87 2.97 10.56
N THR A 80 -18.93 2.34 11.28
CA THR A 80 -17.68 2.97 11.70
C THR A 80 -16.58 2.79 10.65
N ASP A 81 -15.77 3.81 10.47
CA ASP A 81 -14.56 3.73 9.62
C ASP A 81 -13.51 2.85 10.28
N ARG A 82 -13.00 1.89 9.53
CA ARG A 82 -11.98 0.93 9.97
C ARG A 82 -10.74 1.05 9.09
N PRO A 83 -9.71 1.78 9.54
CA PRO A 83 -8.43 1.85 8.83
C PRO A 83 -7.77 0.47 8.69
N ASP A 84 -7.11 0.26 7.56
CA ASP A 84 -6.25 -0.92 7.35
C ASP A 84 -4.87 -0.67 7.98
N TRP A 85 -4.78 -0.99 9.27
CA TRP A 85 -3.55 -0.81 10.04
C TRP A 85 -2.35 -1.53 9.45
N THR A 86 -2.56 -2.62 8.74
CA THR A 86 -1.47 -3.39 8.11
C THR A 86 -0.84 -2.59 6.98
N ARG A 87 -1.65 -2.05 6.08
CA ARG A 87 -1.15 -1.21 4.97
C ARG A 87 -0.48 0.06 5.47
N LEU A 88 -1.07 0.72 6.48
CA LEU A 88 -0.51 1.92 7.08
C LEU A 88 0.85 1.66 7.73
N ARG A 89 0.98 0.55 8.48
CA ARG A 89 2.25 0.16 9.09
C ARG A 89 3.32 -0.22 8.07
N VAL A 90 2.95 -0.94 7.02
CA VAL A 90 3.88 -1.29 5.93
C VAL A 90 4.46 -0.03 5.29
N PHE A 91 3.64 1.00 5.09
CA PHE A 91 4.13 2.29 4.60
C PHE A 91 5.10 2.96 5.58
N LEU A 92 4.78 2.99 6.87
CA LEU A 92 5.66 3.56 7.91
C LEU A 92 6.95 2.76 8.06
N ASP A 93 6.89 1.43 8.05
CA ASP A 93 8.06 0.55 8.09
C ASP A 93 8.96 0.77 6.84
N TYR A 94 8.35 1.00 5.67
CA TYR A 94 9.08 1.33 4.44
C TYR A 94 9.83 2.66 4.55
N LEU A 95 9.19 3.71 5.04
CA LEU A 95 9.83 5.02 5.21
C LEU A 95 10.91 5.00 6.30
N TRP A 96 10.71 4.20 7.33
CA TRP A 96 11.75 4.01 8.33
C TRP A 96 13.02 3.39 7.76
N LEU A 97 12.89 2.40 6.86
CA LEU A 97 14.03 1.81 6.13
C LEU A 97 14.63 2.77 5.09
N HIS A 98 13.86 3.75 4.64
CA HIS A 98 14.24 4.69 3.58
C HIS A 98 13.97 6.15 3.98
N PRO A 99 14.59 6.67 5.06
CA PRO A 99 14.25 7.99 5.63
C PRO A 99 14.43 9.15 4.64
N ALA A 100 15.37 9.04 3.70
CA ALA A 100 15.57 10.05 2.65
C ALA A 100 14.35 10.25 1.73
N LEU A 101 13.43 9.28 1.68
CA LEU A 101 12.21 9.36 0.87
C LEU A 101 11.05 10.06 1.58
N THR A 102 11.14 10.34 2.90
CA THR A 102 10.04 10.88 3.71
C THR A 102 9.45 12.15 3.09
N ARG A 103 10.28 13.14 2.73
CA ARG A 103 9.82 14.38 2.10
C ARG A 103 8.99 14.13 0.84
N ALA A 104 9.47 13.27 -0.05
CA ALA A 104 8.79 12.96 -1.31
C ALA A 104 7.52 12.13 -1.08
N ALA A 105 7.51 11.29 -0.04
CA ALA A 105 6.40 10.41 0.27
C ALA A 105 5.16 11.16 0.77
N ILE A 106 5.35 12.29 1.46
CA ILE A 106 4.28 13.09 2.08
C ILE A 106 3.96 14.40 1.32
N ALA A 107 4.72 14.72 0.26
CA ALA A 107 4.60 16.00 -0.43
C ALA A 107 3.25 16.20 -1.11
N ASP A 108 2.74 15.16 -1.77
CA ASP A 108 1.53 15.25 -2.58
C ASP A 108 0.29 15.08 -1.69
N LYS A 109 -0.70 15.98 -1.87
CA LYS A 109 -2.00 15.86 -1.23
C LYS A 109 -2.70 14.59 -1.72
N PRO A 110 -3.14 13.70 -0.81
CA PRO A 110 -3.98 12.57 -1.18
C PRO A 110 -5.32 13.03 -1.77
N ASP A 111 -5.85 12.26 -2.71
CA ASP A 111 -7.25 12.42 -3.13
C ASP A 111 -8.18 12.13 -1.95
N PRO A 112 -9.36 12.76 -1.86
CA PRO A 112 -10.33 12.47 -0.82
C PRO A 112 -10.66 10.98 -0.74
N SER A 113 -10.50 10.39 0.44
CA SER A 113 -10.74 8.95 0.64
C SER A 113 -12.23 8.59 0.71
N GLY A 114 -13.10 9.58 0.86
CA GLY A 114 -14.51 9.39 1.20
C GLY A 114 -14.78 9.15 2.70
N SER A 115 -13.74 9.14 3.54
CA SER A 115 -13.81 9.05 4.99
C SER A 115 -13.06 10.20 5.64
N GLN A 116 -13.76 11.02 6.44
CA GLN A 116 -13.11 12.07 7.21
C GLN A 116 -12.09 11.53 8.20
N VAL A 117 -12.32 10.34 8.73
CA VAL A 117 -11.38 9.65 9.62
C VAL A 117 -10.09 9.32 8.87
N MET A 118 -10.20 8.74 7.68
CA MET A 118 -9.03 8.38 6.89
C MET A 118 -8.26 9.61 6.41
N ASP A 119 -8.93 10.64 5.90
CA ASP A 119 -8.30 11.88 5.44
C ASP A 119 -7.52 12.55 6.59
N ASN A 120 -8.11 12.63 7.80
CA ASN A 120 -7.44 13.16 8.98
C ASN A 120 -6.30 12.27 9.46
N LEU A 121 -6.43 10.95 9.35
CA LEU A 121 -5.37 10.01 9.73
C LEU A 121 -4.15 10.17 8.83
N LEU A 122 -4.34 10.29 7.52
CA LEU A 122 -3.25 10.56 6.57
C LEU A 122 -2.59 11.91 6.83
N ALA A 123 -3.38 12.94 7.14
CA ALA A 123 -2.83 14.26 7.48
C ALA A 123 -2.00 14.23 8.78
N ALA A 124 -2.51 13.55 9.83
CA ALA A 124 -1.75 13.37 11.07
C ALA A 124 -0.45 12.60 10.88
N MET A 125 -0.48 11.56 10.02
CA MET A 125 0.72 10.80 9.66
C MET A 125 1.74 11.68 8.94
N ALA A 126 1.31 12.51 7.98
CA ALA A 126 2.19 13.43 7.27
C ALA A 126 2.82 14.47 8.22
N GLU A 127 2.04 15.02 9.13
CA GLU A 127 2.54 15.96 10.14
C GLU A 127 3.56 15.32 11.07
N LYS A 128 3.26 14.14 11.60
CA LYS A 128 4.19 13.43 12.47
C LYS A 128 5.47 13.04 11.74
N LEU A 129 5.38 12.50 10.53
CA LEU A 129 6.54 12.17 9.71
C LEU A 129 7.40 13.40 9.40
N SER A 130 6.77 14.57 9.21
CA SER A 130 7.48 15.82 9.01
C SER A 130 8.22 16.24 10.28
N ASP A 131 7.53 16.24 11.42
CA ASP A 131 8.11 16.64 12.71
C ASP A 131 9.26 15.70 13.12
N ASP A 132 9.07 14.38 12.98
CA ASP A 132 10.08 13.36 13.30
C ASP A 132 11.35 13.48 12.40
N ALA A 133 11.19 13.96 11.17
CA ALA A 133 12.28 14.15 10.21
C ALA A 133 12.80 15.60 10.13
N GLU A 134 12.36 16.48 11.03
CA GLU A 134 12.69 17.92 11.05
C GLU A 134 12.41 18.60 9.70
N LEU A 135 11.32 18.20 9.03
CA LEU A 135 10.86 18.76 7.76
C LEU A 135 9.70 19.72 7.96
N PRO A 136 9.53 20.73 7.07
CA PRO A 136 8.33 21.53 7.09
C PRO A 136 7.11 20.65 6.77
N ARG A 137 6.03 20.84 7.52
CA ARG A 137 4.76 20.12 7.26
C ARG A 137 4.21 20.51 5.89
N PRO A 138 3.69 19.55 5.11
CA PRO A 138 3.06 19.85 3.83
C PRO A 138 1.86 20.79 3.99
N SER A 139 1.74 21.82 3.16
CA SER A 139 0.67 22.83 3.27
C SER A 139 -0.74 22.22 3.18
N TRP A 140 -0.89 21.15 2.42
CA TRP A 140 -2.18 20.49 2.24
C TRP A 140 -2.76 19.91 3.56
N THR A 141 -1.93 19.62 4.57
CA THR A 141 -2.43 19.11 5.86
C THR A 141 -3.32 20.15 6.57
N ALA A 142 -3.02 21.43 6.42
CA ALA A 142 -3.82 22.52 6.98
C ALA A 142 -5.18 22.71 6.29
N GLU A 143 -5.35 22.19 5.08
CA GLU A 143 -6.61 22.26 4.33
C GLU A 143 -7.65 21.22 4.80
N ILE A 144 -7.21 20.21 5.56
CA ILE A 144 -8.08 19.15 6.07
C ILE A 144 -8.53 19.55 7.49
N PRO A 145 -9.82 19.88 7.68
CA PRO A 145 -10.32 20.22 9.01
C PRO A 145 -10.26 19.02 9.94
N GLY A 146 -9.90 19.23 11.20
CA GLY A 146 -9.89 18.19 12.22
C GLY A 146 -11.25 17.54 12.41
N LEU A 147 -11.27 16.34 13.01
CA LEU A 147 -12.50 15.62 13.29
C LEU A 147 -13.40 16.40 14.25
N SER A 148 -14.69 16.55 13.91
CA SER A 148 -15.68 17.19 14.76
C SER A 148 -16.02 16.39 16.04
N ARG A 149 -15.77 15.07 15.99
CA ARG A 149 -15.91 14.14 17.13
C ARG A 149 -14.64 13.31 17.25
N PRO A 150 -14.14 13.11 18.48
CA PRO A 150 -12.99 12.25 18.70
C PRO A 150 -13.26 10.85 18.13
N TRP A 151 -12.27 10.31 17.42
CA TRP A 151 -12.28 8.95 16.93
C TRP A 151 -11.30 8.10 17.74
N CYS A 152 -11.76 6.94 18.21
CA CYS A 152 -10.93 6.00 18.95
C CYS A 152 -11.18 4.57 18.47
N THR A 153 -10.17 3.71 18.61
CA THR A 153 -10.40 2.26 18.46
C THR A 153 -11.27 1.75 19.60
N PRO A 154 -12.17 0.79 19.34
CA PRO A 154 -12.92 0.14 20.42
C PRO A 154 -11.97 -0.40 21.50
N ALA A 155 -12.17 0.06 22.73
CA ALA A 155 -11.27 -0.27 23.84
C ALA A 155 -12.03 -0.24 25.18
N THR A 156 -11.51 -0.95 26.18
CA THR A 156 -11.99 -0.82 27.57
C THR A 156 -11.65 0.57 28.14
N PRO A 157 -12.33 1.08 29.17
CA PRO A 157 -12.04 2.37 29.77
C PRO A 157 -10.55 2.53 30.17
N ARG A 158 -9.94 1.46 30.72
CA ARG A 158 -8.52 1.44 31.09
C ARG A 158 -7.60 1.57 29.85
N MET A 159 -7.91 0.86 28.78
CA MET A 159 -7.14 0.94 27.53
C MET A 159 -7.30 2.31 26.88
N HIS A 160 -8.50 2.90 26.97
CA HIS A 160 -8.76 4.23 26.44
C HIS A 160 -7.96 5.31 27.19
N ALA A 161 -7.90 5.25 28.53
CA ALA A 161 -7.08 6.16 29.32
C ALA A 161 -5.58 6.04 29.00
N ALA A 162 -5.08 4.80 28.84
CA ALA A 162 -3.70 4.57 28.42
C ALA A 162 -3.42 5.08 27.00
N ALA A 163 -4.39 4.92 26.08
CA ALA A 163 -4.27 5.44 24.73
C ALA A 163 -4.21 6.95 24.69
N GLN A 164 -5.02 7.65 25.50
CA GLN A 164 -5.00 9.11 25.58
C GLN A 164 -3.62 9.69 25.93
N SER A 165 -2.90 9.07 26.87
CA SER A 165 -1.57 9.51 27.27
C SER A 165 -0.47 9.12 26.27
N ALA A 166 -0.71 8.10 25.44
CA ALA A 166 0.27 7.55 24.49
C ALA A 166 0.07 8.06 23.04
N THR A 167 -1.05 8.74 22.75
CA THR A 167 -1.33 9.24 21.40
C THR A 167 -0.38 10.38 21.04
N ALA A 168 0.24 10.31 19.87
CA ALA A 168 1.12 11.37 19.38
C ALA A 168 0.36 12.72 19.25
N PRO A 169 1.01 13.86 19.54
CA PRO A 169 0.36 15.19 19.54
C PRO A 169 -0.36 15.53 18.23
N GLN A 170 0.19 15.15 17.09
CA GLN A 170 -0.40 15.39 15.77
C GLN A 170 -1.74 14.66 15.60
N LEU A 171 -1.83 13.45 16.13
CA LEU A 171 -3.06 12.65 16.13
C LEU A 171 -4.09 13.25 17.10
N VAL A 172 -3.66 13.65 18.29
CA VAL A 172 -4.53 14.32 19.29
C VAL A 172 -5.11 15.60 18.71
N ALA A 173 -4.29 16.43 18.07
CA ALA A 173 -4.72 17.68 17.45
C ALA A 173 -5.80 17.50 16.38
N ARG A 174 -5.89 16.31 15.78
CA ARG A 174 -6.89 15.96 14.78
C ARG A 174 -8.06 15.12 15.32
N GLY A 175 -8.12 14.94 16.64
CA GLY A 175 -9.22 14.26 17.31
C GLY A 175 -9.09 12.74 17.40
N PHE A 176 -7.88 12.18 17.27
CA PHE A 176 -7.65 10.74 17.46
C PHE A 176 -7.22 10.40 18.89
N VAL A 177 -7.67 9.23 19.33
CA VAL A 177 -7.14 8.54 20.52
C VAL A 177 -6.75 7.12 20.11
N LEU A 178 -5.46 6.87 20.01
CA LEU A 178 -4.90 5.61 19.51
C LEU A 178 -3.90 5.04 20.52
N ALA A 179 -3.88 3.70 20.67
CA ALA A 179 -2.81 3.05 21.41
C ALA A 179 -1.44 3.33 20.78
N SER A 180 -0.38 3.43 21.59
CA SER A 180 0.98 3.78 21.15
C SER A 180 1.47 2.95 19.98
N ASN A 181 1.17 1.66 19.96
CA ASN A 181 1.60 0.70 18.95
C ASN A 181 0.60 0.51 17.78
N SER A 182 -0.45 1.35 17.68
CA SER A 182 -1.45 1.21 16.60
C SER A 182 -0.86 1.47 15.23
N LEU A 183 -0.02 2.49 15.10
CA LEU A 183 0.67 2.89 13.87
C LEU A 183 2.17 2.67 13.96
N TRP A 184 2.83 3.36 14.91
CA TRP A 184 4.26 3.23 15.13
C TRP A 184 4.51 2.10 16.13
N ARG A 185 5.41 1.18 15.78
CA ARG A 185 5.78 0.09 16.68
C ARG A 185 6.82 0.59 17.68
N ASP A 186 6.66 0.24 18.96
CA ASP A 186 7.58 0.64 20.06
C ASP A 186 9.00 0.06 19.94
N ARG A 187 9.32 -0.62 18.84
CA ARG A 187 10.59 -1.34 18.63
C ARG A 187 11.85 -0.48 18.72
N TRP A 188 11.70 0.82 18.83
CA TRP A 188 12.78 1.75 18.52
C TRP A 188 13.26 2.61 19.68
N ASN A 189 12.71 2.41 20.89
CA ASN A 189 13.20 3.06 22.08
C ASN A 189 14.32 2.28 22.82
N GLU A 190 14.77 1.14 22.28
CA GLU A 190 15.78 0.28 22.95
C GLU A 190 17.19 0.36 22.34
N VAL A 191 17.45 1.30 21.44
CA VAL A 191 18.81 1.55 20.92
C VAL A 191 19.19 3.00 21.15
N ALA A 192 19.47 3.31 22.39
CA ALA A 192 20.24 4.48 22.81
C ALA A 192 21.32 4.02 23.79
#